data_900ab444d2432f0081ccec9e3f2db5f9
#
_entry.id   900ab444d2432f0081ccec9e3f2db5f9
#
_cell.length_a   1.000
_cell.length_b   1.000
_cell.length_c   1.000
_cell.angle_alpha   90.00
_cell.angle_beta   90.00
_cell.angle_gamma   90.00
#
_symmetry.space_group_name_H-M   'P 1'
#
loop_
_entity.id
_entity.type
_entity.pdbx_description
1 polymer ?
#
loop_
_entity_poly.entity_id
_entity_poly.type
_entity_poly.pdbx_seq_one_letter_code
_entity_poly.pdbx_strand_id
1 'polypeptide(L)'
;MKKVLLIFALLFSLDRLTKYLVVKFLPLGSEIRLIGEFVKITHVRNPHSLWSISLGRNFPYIILGVVAIVFLIALILDSIKSKNILNANLFAVILAGVAGNIADRVHFREVIDFIDIGLSPTLRWPVFNVADSCISIGLAIYFIMVLKEYFAKRSQ
;
A
#
# COMPACT_ATOMS: atom_id res chain seq x y z
N MET A 1 5.55 -1.28 21.24
CA MET A 1 4.54 -0.27 20.87
C MET A 1 5.15 0.95 20.18
N LYS A 2 6.14 1.66 20.74
CA LYS A 2 6.77 2.85 20.12
C LYS A 2 7.29 2.59 18.69
N LYS A 3 7.98 1.45 18.45
CA LYS A 3 8.51 1.09 17.12
C LYS A 3 7.39 0.85 16.08
N VAL A 4 6.31 0.20 16.47
CA VAL A 4 5.13 -0.04 15.61
C VAL A 4 4.51 1.28 15.16
N LEU A 5 4.29 2.20 16.11
CA LEU A 5 3.76 3.54 15.81
C LEU A 5 4.71 4.36 14.93
N LEU A 6 6.02 4.25 15.16
CA LEU A 6 7.02 4.94 14.35
C LEU A 6 7.01 4.43 12.90
N ILE A 7 6.97 3.11 12.69
CA ILE A 7 6.89 2.51 11.34
C ILE A 7 5.64 3.00 10.62
N PHE A 8 4.48 2.93 11.27
CA PHE A 8 3.23 3.43 10.71
C PHE A 8 3.35 4.92 10.32
N ALA A 9 3.79 5.77 11.26
CA ALA A 9 3.88 7.20 11.04
C ALA A 9 4.84 7.57 9.89
N LEU A 10 6.01 6.93 9.83
CA LEU A 10 7.00 7.18 8.79
C LEU A 10 6.47 6.79 7.40
N LEU A 11 5.90 5.59 7.26
CA LEU A 11 5.41 5.10 5.96
C LEU A 11 4.15 5.84 5.50
N PHE A 12 3.23 6.12 6.41
CA PHE A 12 2.06 6.94 6.12
C PHE A 12 2.47 8.35 5.68
N SER A 13 3.40 8.99 6.40
CA SER A 13 3.90 10.33 6.05
C SER A 13 4.63 10.33 4.71
N LEU A 14 5.42 9.29 4.41
CA LEU A 14 6.11 9.14 3.13
C LEU A 14 5.11 9.02 1.98
N ASP A 15 4.07 8.21 2.12
CA ASP A 15 2.99 8.11 1.13
C ASP A 15 2.30 9.46 0.93
N ARG A 16 1.92 10.16 1.99
CA ARG A 16 1.27 11.47 1.91
C ARG A 16 2.15 12.51 1.24
N LEU A 17 3.45 12.55 1.61
CA LEU A 17 4.41 13.50 1.07
C LEU A 17 4.64 13.27 -0.43
N THR A 18 4.88 12.02 -0.85
CA THR A 18 5.12 11.70 -2.26
C THR A 18 3.91 12.01 -3.13
N LYS A 19 2.71 11.67 -2.70
CA LYS A 19 1.46 12.02 -3.38
C LYS A 19 1.25 13.53 -3.46
N TYR A 20 1.52 14.26 -2.37
CA TYR A 20 1.47 15.73 -2.38
C TYR A 20 2.44 16.34 -3.41
N LEU A 21 3.68 15.84 -3.46
CA LEU A 21 4.68 16.33 -4.42
C LEU A 21 4.24 16.05 -5.86
N VAL A 22 3.72 14.86 -6.14
CA VAL A 22 3.20 14.53 -7.46
C VAL A 22 2.06 15.45 -7.87
N VAL A 23 1.07 15.63 -7.02
CA VAL A 23 -0.07 16.52 -7.31
C VAL A 23 0.37 17.98 -7.52
N LYS A 24 1.36 18.43 -6.73
CA LYS A 24 1.83 19.82 -6.79
C LYS A 24 2.67 20.14 -8.01
N PHE A 25 3.54 19.21 -8.42
CA PHE A 25 4.58 19.48 -9.41
C PHE A 25 4.38 18.79 -10.76
N LEU A 26 3.50 17.79 -10.83
CA LEU A 26 3.26 17.05 -12.06
C LEU A 26 1.79 17.18 -12.49
N PRO A 27 1.49 17.80 -13.64
CA PRO A 27 0.13 17.86 -14.18
C PRO A 27 -0.49 16.48 -14.35
N LEU A 28 -1.82 16.37 -14.17
CA LEU A 28 -2.53 15.11 -14.35
C LEU A 28 -2.33 14.57 -15.77
N GLY A 29 -2.01 13.27 -15.89
CA GLY A 29 -1.71 12.60 -17.16
C GLY A 29 -0.30 12.84 -17.70
N SER A 30 0.53 13.65 -17.01
CA SER A 30 1.93 13.88 -17.41
C SER A 30 2.86 12.83 -16.83
N GLU A 31 4.02 12.66 -17.45
CA GLU A 31 5.08 11.74 -17.00
C GLU A 31 6.47 12.38 -16.96
N ILE A 32 7.30 11.91 -16.04
CA ILE A 32 8.75 12.20 -15.98
C ILE A 32 9.47 10.86 -16.10
N ARG A 33 10.35 10.74 -17.09
CA ARG A 33 11.15 9.52 -17.29
C ARG A 33 12.37 9.57 -16.41
N LEU A 34 12.50 8.60 -15.49
CA LEU A 34 13.65 8.48 -14.60
C LEU A 34 14.72 7.57 -15.19
N ILE A 35 14.33 6.42 -15.74
CA ILE A 35 15.22 5.43 -16.34
C ILE A 35 14.60 5.01 -17.70
N GLY A 36 14.83 5.81 -18.72
CA GLY A 36 14.28 5.58 -20.06
C GLY A 36 12.77 5.26 -20.04
N GLU A 37 12.38 4.18 -20.70
CA GLU A 37 10.99 3.69 -20.67
C GLU A 37 10.73 2.74 -19.49
N PHE A 38 11.78 2.34 -18.74
CA PHE A 38 11.63 1.32 -17.69
C PHE A 38 10.98 1.86 -16.43
N VAL A 39 11.38 3.06 -15.96
CA VAL A 39 10.83 3.68 -14.74
C VAL A 39 10.43 5.12 -15.04
N LYS A 40 9.17 5.43 -14.75
CA LYS A 40 8.60 6.77 -14.87
C LYS A 40 7.88 7.17 -13.59
N ILE A 41 7.73 8.46 -13.37
CA ILE A 41 6.76 9.04 -12.46
C ILE A 41 5.61 9.59 -13.31
N THR A 42 4.41 9.04 -13.15
CA THR A 42 3.23 9.42 -13.94
C THR A 42 2.10 9.82 -13.00
N HIS A 43 1.47 10.97 -13.19
CA HIS A 43 0.34 11.39 -12.34
C HIS A 43 -0.96 10.78 -12.87
N VAL A 44 -1.46 9.77 -12.18
CA VAL A 44 -2.74 9.10 -12.49
C VAL A 44 -3.71 9.23 -11.31
N ARG A 45 -4.98 9.43 -11.60
CA ARG A 45 -6.11 9.34 -10.63
C ARG A 45 -6.83 8.03 -10.84
N ASN A 46 -6.84 7.19 -9.83
CA ASN A 46 -7.40 5.84 -9.87
C ASN A 46 -8.72 5.76 -9.08
N PRO A 47 -9.89 5.74 -9.75
CA PRO A 47 -11.18 5.61 -9.08
C PRO A 47 -11.48 4.18 -8.62
N HIS A 48 -10.62 3.21 -8.98
CA HIS A 48 -10.81 1.79 -8.70
C HIS A 48 -9.89 1.28 -7.57
N SER A 49 -9.95 -0.02 -7.26
CA SER A 49 -9.04 -0.64 -6.31
C SER A 49 -7.72 -1.07 -6.96
N LEU A 50 -6.83 -1.68 -6.17
CA LEU A 50 -5.64 -2.38 -6.65
C LEU A 50 -6.00 -3.22 -7.89
N TRP A 51 -5.17 -3.14 -8.95
CA TRP A 51 -5.33 -3.82 -10.24
C TRP A 51 -6.58 -3.45 -11.04
N SER A 52 -7.11 -2.24 -10.84
CA SER A 52 -8.25 -1.70 -11.61
C SER A 52 -9.55 -2.51 -11.51
N ILE A 53 -9.71 -3.31 -10.44
CA ILE A 53 -10.97 -4.01 -10.19
C ILE A 53 -12.03 -2.98 -9.81
N SER A 54 -13.10 -2.89 -10.59
CA SER A 54 -14.21 -1.98 -10.32
C SER A 54 -15.31 -2.66 -9.51
N LEU A 55 -15.58 -2.12 -8.30
CA LEU A 55 -16.76 -2.49 -7.48
C LEU A 55 -17.84 -1.39 -7.52
N GLY A 56 -17.80 -0.52 -8.52
CA GLY A 56 -18.69 0.63 -8.62
C GLY A 56 -18.13 1.90 -7.97
N ARG A 57 -18.95 2.70 -7.29
CA ARG A 57 -18.53 3.95 -6.64
C ARG A 57 -17.60 3.72 -5.44
N ASN A 58 -16.82 4.75 -5.03
CA ASN A 58 -15.82 4.73 -3.96
C ASN A 58 -16.29 4.21 -2.59
N PHE A 59 -17.59 4.24 -2.32
CA PHE A 59 -18.15 3.86 -1.03
C PHE A 59 -17.80 2.42 -0.59
N PRO A 60 -17.88 1.38 -1.45
CA PRO A 60 -17.45 0.03 -1.08
C PRO A 60 -15.97 -0.05 -0.70
N TYR A 61 -15.09 0.68 -1.38
CA TYR A 61 -13.65 0.68 -1.09
C TYR A 61 -13.32 1.33 0.25
N ILE A 62 -14.06 2.40 0.62
CA ILE A 62 -13.91 3.04 1.93
C ILE A 62 -14.33 2.09 3.04
N ILE A 63 -15.48 1.42 2.90
CA ILE A 63 -15.95 0.43 3.88
C ILE A 63 -14.94 -0.70 4.04
N LEU A 64 -14.51 -1.32 2.94
CA LEU A 64 -13.50 -2.39 2.98
C LEU A 64 -12.19 -1.93 3.62
N GLY A 65 -11.76 -0.71 3.32
CA GLY A 65 -10.56 -0.13 3.93
C GLY A 65 -10.71 0.11 5.43
N VAL A 66 -11.86 0.60 5.89
CA VAL A 66 -12.15 0.77 7.33
C VAL A 66 -12.17 -0.58 8.04
N VAL A 67 -12.82 -1.59 7.45
CA VAL A 67 -12.82 -2.96 7.99
C VAL A 67 -11.39 -3.52 8.07
N ALA A 68 -10.59 -3.32 7.02
CA ALA A 68 -9.18 -3.74 7.01
C ALA A 68 -8.36 -3.01 8.08
N ILE A 69 -8.58 -1.71 8.30
CA ILE A 69 -7.92 -0.93 9.37
C ILE A 69 -8.24 -1.52 10.73
N VAL A 70 -9.52 -1.75 11.04
CA VAL A 70 -9.95 -2.32 12.32
C VAL A 70 -9.33 -3.70 12.53
N PHE A 71 -9.36 -4.55 11.51
CA PHE A 71 -8.77 -5.89 11.55
C PHE A 71 -7.25 -5.85 11.77
N LEU A 72 -6.53 -4.98 11.05
CA LEU A 72 -5.08 -4.83 11.22
C LEU A 72 -4.70 -4.30 12.61
N ILE A 73 -5.48 -3.38 13.16
CA ILE A 73 -5.28 -2.91 14.54
C ILE A 73 -5.45 -4.07 15.53
N ALA A 74 -6.49 -4.90 15.36
CA ALA A 74 -6.69 -6.08 16.20
C ALA A 74 -5.50 -7.05 16.11
N LEU A 75 -4.99 -7.34 14.89
CA LEU A 75 -3.81 -8.18 14.68
C LEU A 75 -2.54 -7.59 15.31
N ILE A 76 -2.35 -6.27 15.24
CA ILE A 76 -1.22 -5.58 15.90
C ILE A 76 -1.31 -5.76 17.41
N LEU A 77 -2.47 -5.53 18.00
CA LEU A 77 -2.67 -5.67 19.44
C LEU A 77 -2.46 -7.11 19.92
N ASP A 78 -2.97 -8.08 19.18
CA ASP A 78 -2.75 -9.51 19.46
C ASP A 78 -1.26 -9.87 19.35
N SER A 79 -0.58 -9.42 18.29
CA SER A 79 0.86 -9.65 18.11
C SER A 79 1.71 -9.01 19.20
N ILE A 80 1.31 -7.86 19.72
CA ILE A 80 1.99 -7.23 20.87
C ILE A 80 1.77 -8.05 22.14
N LYS A 81 0.55 -8.52 22.41
CA LYS A 81 0.22 -9.37 23.57
C LYS A 81 0.99 -10.69 23.53
N SER A 82 1.05 -11.32 22.37
CA SER A 82 1.81 -12.57 22.14
C SER A 82 3.33 -12.37 22.01
N LYS A 83 3.83 -11.14 22.17
CA LYS A 83 5.23 -10.75 22.03
C LYS A 83 5.82 -11.04 20.63
N ASN A 84 5.01 -11.21 19.62
CA ASN A 84 5.44 -11.34 18.23
C ASN A 84 5.62 -9.96 17.57
N ILE A 85 6.72 -9.30 17.94
CA ILE A 85 7.01 -7.94 17.48
C ILE A 85 7.24 -7.86 15.96
N LEU A 86 7.70 -8.95 15.33
CA LEU A 86 7.88 -9.01 13.89
C LEU A 86 6.54 -8.87 13.17
N ASN A 87 5.54 -9.66 13.57
CA ASN A 87 4.19 -9.55 12.99
C ASN A 87 3.57 -8.19 13.28
N ALA A 88 3.72 -7.65 14.50
CA ALA A 88 3.20 -6.32 14.82
C ALA A 88 3.79 -5.22 13.92
N ASN A 89 5.10 -5.25 13.65
CA ASN A 89 5.75 -4.31 12.73
C ASN A 89 5.25 -4.49 11.29
N LEU A 90 5.08 -5.73 10.83
CA LEU A 90 4.62 -6.05 9.49
C LEU A 90 3.18 -5.58 9.25
N PHE A 91 2.29 -5.83 10.22
CA PHE A 91 0.92 -5.32 10.15
C PHE A 91 0.86 -3.79 10.21
N ALA A 92 1.81 -3.11 10.88
CA ALA A 92 1.92 -1.66 10.85
C ALA A 92 2.31 -1.13 9.46
N VAL A 93 3.17 -1.84 8.73
CA VAL A 93 3.50 -1.52 7.32
C VAL A 93 2.25 -1.59 6.44
N ILE A 94 1.49 -2.69 6.54
CA ILE A 94 0.25 -2.88 5.77
C ILE A 94 -0.79 -1.81 6.16
N LEU A 95 -0.93 -1.54 7.46
CA LEU A 95 -1.85 -0.52 7.98
C LEU A 95 -1.53 0.87 7.43
N ALA A 96 -0.26 1.25 7.34
CA ALA A 96 0.16 2.53 6.77
C ALA A 96 -0.28 2.65 5.30
N GLY A 97 -0.12 1.59 4.51
CA GLY A 97 -0.59 1.55 3.12
C GLY A 97 -2.11 1.66 3.01
N VAL A 98 -2.86 0.85 3.76
CA VAL A 98 -4.32 0.90 3.74
C VAL A 98 -4.81 2.29 4.13
N ALA A 99 -4.26 2.88 5.21
CA ALA A 99 -4.64 4.21 5.68
C ALA A 99 -4.31 5.30 4.63
N GLY A 100 -3.16 5.21 3.94
CA GLY A 100 -2.76 6.14 2.89
C GLY A 100 -3.76 6.17 1.72
N ASN A 101 -4.15 5.00 1.22
CA ASN A 101 -5.13 4.91 0.12
C ASN A 101 -6.56 5.27 0.55
N ILE A 102 -6.94 5.02 1.81
CA ILE A 102 -8.24 5.48 2.34
C ILE A 102 -8.26 6.99 2.49
N ALA A 103 -7.17 7.61 2.96
CA ALA A 103 -7.07 9.06 3.05
C ALA A 103 -7.30 9.75 1.69
N ASP A 104 -6.74 9.18 0.61
CA ASP A 104 -7.00 9.68 -0.75
C ASP A 104 -8.47 9.56 -1.14
N ARG A 105 -9.09 8.39 -0.92
CA ARG A 105 -10.49 8.15 -1.29
C ARG A 105 -11.48 9.04 -0.52
N VAL A 106 -11.18 9.33 0.75
CA VAL A 106 -12.00 10.25 1.55
C VAL A 106 -11.87 11.68 1.04
N HIS A 107 -10.65 12.10 0.68
CA HIS A 107 -10.38 13.49 0.29
C HIS A 107 -10.65 13.77 -1.19
N PHE A 108 -10.14 12.90 -2.09
CA PHE A 108 -10.19 13.10 -3.54
C PHE A 108 -11.21 12.21 -4.23
N ARG A 109 -11.77 11.21 -3.55
CA ARG A 109 -12.61 10.13 -4.10
C ARG A 109 -11.89 9.22 -5.11
N GLU A 110 -10.60 9.35 -5.23
CA GLU A 110 -9.70 8.62 -6.12
C GLU A 110 -8.37 8.42 -5.41
N VAL A 111 -7.59 7.43 -5.82
CA VAL A 111 -6.23 7.23 -5.32
C VAL A 111 -5.24 7.90 -6.27
N ILE A 112 -4.21 8.53 -5.72
CA ILE A 112 -3.11 9.12 -6.49
C ILE A 112 -2.06 8.05 -6.71
N ASP A 113 -1.90 7.60 -7.97
CA ASP A 113 -0.89 6.64 -8.39
C ASP A 113 0.17 7.33 -9.23
N PHE A 114 1.45 6.93 -9.06
CA PHE A 114 2.53 7.65 -9.72
C PHE A 114 3.77 6.81 -10.05
N ILE A 115 3.95 5.64 -9.50
CA ILE A 115 5.08 4.75 -9.83
C ILE A 115 4.68 3.92 -11.03
N ASP A 116 5.36 4.17 -12.15
CA ASP A 116 5.08 3.51 -13.42
C ASP A 116 6.31 2.72 -13.87
N ILE A 117 6.21 1.39 -13.84
CA ILE A 117 7.28 0.45 -14.20
C ILE A 117 6.85 -0.36 -15.41
N GLY A 118 7.74 -0.50 -16.40
CA GLY A 118 7.48 -1.28 -17.60
C GLY A 118 8.72 -1.80 -18.27
N LEU A 119 8.58 -2.84 -19.08
CA LEU A 119 9.64 -3.41 -19.90
C LEU A 119 9.67 -2.78 -21.32
N SER A 120 8.54 -2.22 -21.75
CA SER A 120 8.38 -1.51 -23.02
C SER A 120 7.24 -0.50 -22.92
N PRO A 121 7.00 0.36 -23.91
CA PRO A 121 5.87 1.28 -23.92
C PRO A 121 4.51 0.58 -23.80
N THR A 122 4.39 -0.65 -24.29
CA THR A 122 3.14 -1.43 -24.28
C THR A 122 3.05 -2.49 -23.19
N LEU A 123 4.16 -2.88 -22.58
CA LEU A 123 4.21 -3.88 -21.50
C LEU A 123 4.61 -3.19 -20.20
N ARG A 124 3.59 -2.70 -19.49
CA ARG A 124 3.75 -1.96 -18.24
C ARG A 124 2.94 -2.58 -17.13
N TRP A 125 3.49 -2.50 -15.90
CA TRP A 125 2.72 -2.78 -14.69
C TRP A 125 1.68 -1.67 -14.46
N PRO A 126 0.52 -1.97 -13.90
CA PRO A 126 -0.41 -0.91 -13.48
C PRO A 126 0.29 0.11 -12.58
N VAL A 127 0.08 1.40 -12.84
CA VAL A 127 0.68 2.48 -12.04
C VAL A 127 0.22 2.34 -10.59
N PHE A 128 1.15 2.50 -9.64
CA PHE A 128 0.91 2.30 -8.22
C PHE A 128 1.60 3.39 -7.38
N ASN A 129 1.49 3.32 -6.07
CA ASN A 129 2.04 4.29 -5.13
C ASN A 129 2.78 3.64 -3.96
N VAL A 130 3.28 4.43 -3.00
CA VAL A 130 3.98 3.94 -1.80
C VAL A 130 3.05 3.09 -0.93
N ALA A 131 1.79 3.48 -0.78
CA ALA A 131 0.80 2.72 0.00
C ALA A 131 0.58 1.32 -0.57
N ASP A 132 0.46 1.19 -1.91
CA ASP A 132 0.31 -0.11 -2.59
C ASP A 132 1.55 -0.99 -2.40
N SER A 133 2.74 -0.38 -2.44
CA SER A 133 4.01 -1.06 -2.15
C SER A 133 4.02 -1.61 -0.72
N CYS A 134 3.59 -0.81 0.26
CA CYS A 134 3.51 -1.25 1.66
C CYS A 134 2.55 -2.43 1.83
N ILE A 135 1.37 -2.38 1.19
CA ILE A 135 0.38 -3.46 1.25
C ILE A 135 0.94 -4.73 0.61
N SER A 136 1.43 -4.63 -0.63
CA SER A 136 1.87 -5.78 -1.42
C SER A 136 3.10 -6.47 -0.81
N ILE A 137 4.12 -5.70 -0.42
CA ILE A 137 5.33 -6.23 0.21
C ILE A 137 5.02 -6.81 1.58
N GLY A 138 4.20 -6.11 2.38
CA GLY A 138 3.79 -6.57 3.70
C GLY A 138 3.04 -7.89 3.65
N LEU A 139 2.07 -8.02 2.75
CA LEU A 139 1.31 -9.26 2.54
C LEU A 139 2.20 -10.39 2.02
N ALA A 140 3.10 -10.11 1.07
CA ALA A 140 4.02 -11.12 0.52
C ALA A 140 4.95 -11.68 1.61
N ILE A 141 5.54 -10.82 2.44
CA ILE A 141 6.39 -11.25 3.55
C ILE A 141 5.58 -12.08 4.56
N TYR A 142 4.39 -11.63 4.95
CA TYR A 142 3.53 -12.35 5.88
C TYR A 142 3.17 -13.74 5.35
N PHE A 143 2.79 -13.83 4.08
CA PHE A 143 2.47 -15.10 3.43
C PHE A 143 3.66 -16.07 3.42
N ILE A 144 4.86 -15.60 3.08
CA ILE A 144 6.09 -16.39 3.12
C ILE A 144 6.37 -16.91 4.54
N MET A 145 6.16 -16.08 5.57
CA MET A 145 6.35 -16.49 6.97
C MET A 145 5.37 -17.59 7.37
N VAL A 146 4.09 -17.44 7.03
CA VAL A 146 3.06 -18.45 7.31
C VAL A 146 3.37 -19.77 6.60
N LEU A 147 3.79 -19.72 5.34
CA LEU A 147 4.21 -20.93 4.61
C LEU A 147 5.41 -21.65 5.27
N LYS A 148 6.43 -20.89 5.68
CA LYS A 148 7.59 -21.45 6.38
C LYS A 148 7.19 -22.13 7.68
N GLU A 149 6.33 -21.54 8.47
CA GLU A 149 5.83 -22.14 9.72
C GLU A 149 5.01 -23.40 9.46
N TYR A 150 4.17 -23.39 8.43
CA TYR A 150 3.36 -24.55 8.04
C TYR A 150 4.24 -25.76 7.65
N PHE A 151 5.24 -25.54 6.80
CA PHE A 151 6.15 -26.62 6.37
C PHE A 151 7.08 -27.09 7.51
N ALA A 152 7.55 -26.21 8.38
CA ALA A 152 8.36 -26.59 9.53
C ALA A 152 7.60 -27.50 10.51
N LYS A 153 6.29 -27.27 10.73
CA LYS A 153 5.45 -28.12 11.58
C LYS A 153 5.15 -29.49 10.95
N ARG A 154 5.18 -29.62 9.63
CA ARG A 154 4.88 -30.87 8.92
C ARG A 154 6.11 -31.77 8.79
N SER A 155 7.31 -31.25 9.00
CA SER A 155 8.57 -32.00 8.93
C SER A 155 9.04 -32.53 10.30
N GLN A 156 8.27 -32.32 11.35
CA GLN A 156 8.43 -32.88 12.70
C GLN A 156 7.44 -34.04 12.92
#